data_c4723497800a0f6d7e5bdcb4d84cdc83
#
_entry.id   c4723497800a0f6d7e5bdcb4d84cdc83
#
_cell.length_a   1.000
_cell.length_b   1.000
_cell.length_c   1.000
_cell.angle_alpha   90.00
_cell.angle_beta   90.00
_cell.angle_gamma   90.00
#
_symmetry.space_group_name_H-M   'P 1'
#
loop_
_entity.id
_entity.type
_entity.pdbx_description
1 polymer ?
#
loop_
_entity_poly.entity_id
_entity_poly.type
_entity_poly.pdbx_seq_one_letter_code
_entity_poly.pdbx_strand_id
1 'polypeptide(L)'
;ATQKAITSCIEDVSKISIKGLGISNQRESVLIWDRKTGKPLGPVITWQCRRTAAACETLKKAGYEPMVIAKTGLPLDPMFPATKVTWLIENYGGNVTDICIGTVDSWLIWKFSGGTLHATDRSNASRTQLFNLIQNQWDQELCELFSIDPTCLPEVHDSSHNFALTLGASVVPDGVPIASAIGDSHAALFGH
;
A
#
# COMPACT_ATOMS: atom_id res chain seq x y z
N ALA A 1 -1.81 -4.14 -16.53
CA ALA A 1 -0.65 -5.05 -16.58
C ALA A 1 -0.95 -6.34 -15.83
N THR A 2 -1.22 -6.29 -14.51
CA THR A 2 -1.45 -7.46 -13.64
C THR A 2 -2.55 -8.39 -14.16
N GLN A 3 -3.73 -7.86 -14.52
CA GLN A 3 -4.82 -8.66 -15.08
C GLN A 3 -4.40 -9.42 -16.34
N LYS A 4 -3.71 -8.77 -17.28
CA LYS A 4 -3.24 -9.43 -18.52
C LYS A 4 -2.28 -10.58 -18.23
N ALA A 5 -1.36 -10.42 -17.26
CA ALA A 5 -0.44 -11.48 -16.88
C ALA A 5 -1.17 -12.68 -16.27
N ILE A 6 -2.13 -12.44 -15.37
CA ILE A 6 -2.95 -13.50 -14.78
C ILE A 6 -3.77 -14.23 -15.86
N THR A 7 -4.45 -13.50 -16.73
CA THR A 7 -5.23 -14.11 -17.85
C THR A 7 -4.34 -15.02 -18.69
N SER A 8 -3.16 -14.54 -19.13
CA SER A 8 -2.23 -15.34 -19.91
C SER A 8 -1.78 -16.63 -19.20
N CYS A 9 -1.48 -16.54 -17.89
CA CYS A 9 -1.11 -17.71 -17.10
C CYS A 9 -2.23 -18.72 -16.92
N ILE A 10 -3.49 -18.26 -16.82
CA ILE A 10 -4.65 -19.14 -16.59
C ILE A 10 -5.14 -19.79 -17.89
N GLU A 11 -5.04 -19.10 -19.03
CA GLU A 11 -5.42 -19.65 -20.36
C GLU A 11 -4.62 -20.92 -20.69
N ASP A 12 -3.35 -20.97 -20.30
CA ASP A 12 -2.48 -22.16 -20.52
C ASP A 12 -2.83 -23.33 -19.59
N VAL A 13 -3.70 -23.16 -18.58
CA VAL A 13 -3.92 -24.10 -17.48
C VAL A 13 -5.40 -24.41 -17.28
N SER A 14 -6.12 -24.69 -18.34
CA SER A 14 -7.58 -24.82 -18.43
C SER A 14 -8.27 -25.89 -17.52
N LYS A 15 -7.52 -26.53 -16.61
CA LYS A 15 -8.05 -27.57 -15.68
C LYS A 15 -7.59 -27.39 -14.24
N ILE A 16 -6.97 -26.27 -13.85
CA ILE A 16 -6.47 -26.08 -12.49
C ILE A 16 -7.51 -25.37 -11.62
N SER A 17 -7.76 -25.95 -10.46
CA SER A 17 -8.51 -25.30 -9.37
C SER A 17 -7.58 -24.37 -8.60
N ILE A 18 -7.77 -23.05 -8.74
CA ILE A 18 -7.01 -22.05 -7.96
C ILE A 18 -7.47 -22.16 -6.49
N LYS A 19 -6.54 -22.41 -5.58
CA LYS A 19 -6.81 -22.60 -4.14
C LYS A 19 -6.50 -21.38 -3.29
N GLY A 20 -5.72 -20.43 -3.83
CA GLY A 20 -5.34 -19.22 -3.11
C GLY A 20 -4.62 -18.25 -4.01
N LEU A 21 -4.63 -16.98 -3.61
CA LEU A 21 -3.92 -15.88 -4.23
C LEU A 21 -2.93 -15.30 -3.22
N GLY A 22 -1.66 -15.22 -3.58
CA GLY A 22 -0.63 -14.52 -2.85
C GLY A 22 -0.16 -13.28 -3.63
N ILE A 23 0.08 -12.19 -2.91
CA ILE A 23 0.56 -10.94 -3.47
C ILE A 23 2.00 -10.71 -3.01
N SER A 24 2.92 -10.60 -3.96
CA SER A 24 4.27 -10.10 -3.71
C SER A 24 4.49 -8.85 -4.56
N ASN A 25 4.91 -7.75 -3.95
CA ASN A 25 4.95 -6.46 -4.61
C ASN A 25 6.16 -5.63 -4.24
N GLN A 26 6.55 -4.72 -5.14
CA GLN A 26 7.49 -3.64 -4.81
C GLN A 26 6.90 -2.75 -3.72
N ARG A 27 7.68 -2.45 -2.70
CA ARG A 27 7.28 -1.57 -1.59
C ARG A 27 7.41 -0.10 -1.96
N GLU A 28 7.01 0.80 -1.07
CA GLU A 28 7.16 2.26 -1.13
C GLU A 28 6.46 2.95 -2.31
N SER A 29 5.92 2.22 -3.26
CA SER A 29 5.07 2.79 -4.32
C SER A 29 3.66 2.98 -3.80
N VAL A 30 3.09 4.17 -3.98
CA VAL A 30 1.84 4.58 -3.31
C VAL A 30 0.88 5.23 -4.29
N LEU A 31 -0.40 5.09 -4.02
CA LEU A 31 -1.50 5.74 -4.73
C LEU A 31 -2.64 6.08 -3.78
N ILE A 32 -3.56 6.92 -4.27
CA ILE A 32 -4.83 7.23 -3.60
C ILE A 32 -6.00 6.93 -4.53
N TRP A 33 -7.12 6.53 -3.95
CA TRP A 33 -8.37 6.29 -4.70
C TRP A 33 -9.60 6.65 -3.88
N ASP A 34 -10.69 6.90 -4.57
CA ASP A 34 -12.00 7.12 -3.96
C ASP A 34 -12.54 5.79 -3.40
N ARG A 35 -12.88 5.77 -2.11
CA ARG A 35 -13.35 4.56 -1.40
C ARG A 35 -14.67 4.04 -1.95
N LYS A 36 -15.57 4.90 -2.40
CA LYS A 36 -16.90 4.50 -2.86
C LYS A 36 -16.86 3.89 -4.26
N THR A 37 -16.06 4.48 -5.14
CA THR A 37 -16.03 4.11 -6.56
C THR A 37 -14.85 3.21 -6.91
N GLY A 38 -13.82 3.13 -6.07
CA GLY A 38 -12.56 2.48 -6.36
C GLY A 38 -11.80 3.13 -7.53
N LYS A 39 -12.10 4.40 -7.87
CA LYS A 39 -11.44 5.14 -8.95
C LYS A 39 -10.14 5.75 -8.44
N PRO A 40 -8.99 5.48 -9.10
CA PRO A 40 -7.76 6.20 -8.77
C PRO A 40 -7.94 7.70 -8.94
N LEU A 41 -7.48 8.48 -7.97
CA LEU A 41 -7.57 9.94 -8.00
C LEU A 41 -6.34 10.58 -8.64
N GLY A 42 -5.22 9.82 -8.72
CA GLY A 42 -3.97 10.28 -9.31
C GLY A 42 -3.12 9.13 -9.82
N PRO A 43 -1.88 9.42 -10.26
CA PRO A 43 -0.95 8.39 -10.69
C PRO A 43 -0.40 7.59 -9.50
N VAL A 44 0.05 6.36 -9.75
CA VAL A 44 0.92 5.65 -8.81
C VAL A 44 2.26 6.37 -8.76
N ILE A 45 2.70 6.81 -7.58
CA ILE A 45 4.05 7.37 -7.39
C ILE A 45 4.98 6.25 -6.95
N THR A 46 5.91 5.90 -7.81
CA THR A 46 6.87 4.81 -7.54
C THR A 46 7.95 5.21 -6.54
N TRP A 47 8.61 4.23 -5.96
CA TRP A 47 9.69 4.43 -4.99
C TRP A 47 10.88 5.24 -5.55
N GLN A 48 11.16 5.15 -6.87
CA GLN A 48 12.24 5.91 -7.51
C GLN A 48 11.93 7.41 -7.64
N CYS A 49 10.67 7.80 -7.52
CA CYS A 49 10.27 9.18 -7.76
C CYS A 49 10.74 10.12 -6.65
N ARG A 50 11.46 11.16 -7.03
CA ARG A 50 12.05 12.12 -6.10
C ARG A 50 11.32 13.48 -6.04
N ARG A 51 10.06 13.55 -6.51
CA ARG A 51 9.30 14.81 -6.56
C ARG A 51 9.13 15.52 -5.22
N THR A 52 9.20 14.78 -4.11
CA THR A 52 9.03 15.30 -2.75
C THR A 52 10.36 15.54 -2.02
N ALA A 53 11.50 15.54 -2.73
CA ALA A 53 12.80 15.74 -2.12
C ALA A 53 12.89 17.09 -1.35
N ALA A 54 12.33 18.16 -1.89
CA ALA A 54 12.31 19.46 -1.23
C ALA A 54 11.50 19.45 0.08
N ALA A 55 10.36 18.72 0.11
CA ALA A 55 9.56 18.55 1.32
C ALA A 55 10.35 17.79 2.40
N CYS A 56 11.05 16.71 2.03
CA CYS A 56 11.92 15.98 2.95
C CYS A 56 13.00 16.88 3.54
N GLU A 57 13.67 17.70 2.73
CA GLU A 57 14.71 18.63 3.20
C GLU A 57 14.14 19.72 4.13
N THR A 58 12.92 20.18 3.87
CA THR A 58 12.24 21.13 4.77
C THR A 58 11.97 20.50 6.14
N LEU A 59 11.48 19.28 6.18
CA LEU A 59 11.22 18.55 7.42
C LEU A 59 12.51 18.24 8.19
N LYS A 60 13.61 17.89 7.49
CA LYS A 60 14.93 17.71 8.11
C LYS A 60 15.43 18.99 8.75
N LYS A 61 15.37 20.11 8.05
CA LYS A 61 15.78 21.44 8.57
C LYS A 61 14.93 21.86 9.78
N ALA A 62 13.68 21.46 9.82
CA ALA A 62 12.79 21.68 10.98
C ALA A 62 13.06 20.74 12.16
N GLY A 63 13.98 19.77 12.02
CA GLY A 63 14.40 18.89 13.11
C GLY A 63 13.53 17.65 13.32
N TYR A 64 12.66 17.28 12.38
CA TYR A 64 11.75 16.13 12.56
C TYR A 64 12.38 14.76 12.27
N GLU A 65 13.52 14.68 11.59
CA GLU A 65 14.13 13.41 11.20
C GLU A 65 14.44 12.46 12.37
N PRO A 66 14.98 12.92 13.52
CA PRO A 66 15.23 12.03 14.67
C PRO A 66 13.96 11.34 15.19
N MET A 67 12.84 12.06 15.23
CA MET A 67 11.54 11.50 15.67
C MET A 67 11.03 10.46 14.67
N VAL A 68 11.11 10.75 13.37
CA VAL A 68 10.72 9.81 12.31
C VAL A 68 11.56 8.53 12.37
N ILE A 69 12.89 8.65 12.51
CA ILE A 69 13.79 7.50 12.64
C ILE A 69 13.47 6.68 13.90
N ALA A 70 13.26 7.33 15.04
CA ALA A 70 12.99 6.64 16.30
C ALA A 70 11.72 5.77 16.24
N LYS A 71 10.70 6.22 15.51
CA LYS A 71 9.41 5.52 15.39
C LYS A 71 9.39 4.48 14.26
N THR A 72 10.07 4.77 13.15
CA THR A 72 9.94 3.98 11.91
C THR A 72 11.22 3.27 11.49
N GLY A 73 12.36 3.62 12.04
CA GLY A 73 13.68 3.15 11.59
C GLY A 73 14.10 3.73 10.23
N LEU A 74 13.36 4.69 9.67
CA LEU A 74 13.56 5.23 8.33
C LEU A 74 13.98 6.70 8.37
N PRO A 75 14.99 7.13 7.56
CA PRO A 75 15.30 8.54 7.42
C PRO A 75 14.21 9.27 6.62
N LEU A 76 14.19 10.60 6.67
CA LEU A 76 13.37 11.41 5.78
C LEU A 76 13.95 11.40 4.36
N ASP A 77 13.42 10.55 3.50
CA ASP A 77 13.83 10.43 2.09
C ASP A 77 12.61 10.32 1.18
N PRO A 78 12.63 10.94 0.00
CA PRO A 78 11.53 10.87 -0.96
C PRO A 78 11.28 9.47 -1.55
N MET A 79 12.10 8.48 -1.24
CA MET A 79 11.82 7.08 -1.55
C MET A 79 10.53 6.63 -0.84
N PHE A 80 10.32 7.03 0.41
CA PHE A 80 9.21 6.59 1.25
C PHE A 80 7.88 7.30 0.94
N PRO A 81 6.74 6.65 1.25
CA PRO A 81 5.42 7.13 0.88
C PRO A 81 4.92 8.41 1.54
N ALA A 82 5.23 8.69 2.81
CA ALA A 82 4.54 9.74 3.57
C ALA A 82 4.46 11.08 2.84
N THR A 83 5.58 11.67 2.42
CA THR A 83 5.57 12.94 1.67
C THR A 83 4.90 12.83 0.30
N LYS A 84 4.94 11.65 -0.33
CA LYS A 84 4.25 11.40 -1.61
C LYS A 84 2.73 11.35 -1.44
N VAL A 85 2.25 10.80 -0.32
CA VAL A 85 0.83 10.80 0.02
C VAL A 85 0.33 12.22 0.22
N THR A 86 1.04 13.03 1.01
CA THR A 86 0.73 14.47 1.15
C THR A 86 0.63 15.14 -0.21
N TRP A 87 1.63 14.93 -1.06
CA TRP A 87 1.64 15.48 -2.41
C TRP A 87 0.45 14.99 -3.26
N LEU A 88 0.08 13.71 -3.18
CA LEU A 88 -1.08 13.16 -3.89
C LEU A 88 -2.39 13.78 -3.41
N ILE A 89 -2.57 13.94 -2.11
CA ILE A 89 -3.78 14.55 -1.53
C ILE A 89 -3.90 16.00 -1.98
N GLU A 90 -2.83 16.78 -1.91
CA GLU A 90 -2.81 18.19 -2.32
C GLU A 90 -3.13 18.40 -3.80
N ASN A 91 -2.66 17.50 -4.68
CA ASN A 91 -2.80 17.66 -6.12
C ASN A 91 -4.01 16.95 -6.72
N TYR A 92 -4.51 15.89 -6.09
CA TYR A 92 -5.54 15.00 -6.64
C TYR A 92 -6.66 14.65 -5.66
N GLY A 93 -6.54 14.96 -4.37
CA GLY A 93 -7.58 14.69 -3.37
C GLY A 93 -8.88 15.44 -3.65
N GLY A 94 -8.77 16.67 -4.11
CA GLY A 94 -9.90 17.50 -4.51
C GLY A 94 -10.97 17.60 -3.43
N ASN A 95 -12.22 17.38 -3.80
CA ASN A 95 -13.38 17.38 -2.90
C ASN A 95 -13.78 15.96 -2.44
N VAL A 96 -12.93 14.97 -2.65
CA VAL A 96 -13.20 13.59 -2.22
C VAL A 96 -12.94 13.51 -0.72
N THR A 97 -13.99 13.28 0.06
CA THR A 97 -13.96 13.23 1.53
C THR A 97 -13.68 11.82 2.06
N ASP A 98 -13.67 10.81 1.20
CA ASP A 98 -13.50 9.41 1.57
C ASP A 98 -12.44 8.76 0.66
N ILE A 99 -11.19 9.03 1.00
CA ILE A 99 -10.02 8.58 0.25
C ILE A 99 -9.46 7.32 0.92
N CYS A 100 -9.07 6.34 0.11
CA CYS A 100 -8.16 5.28 0.51
C CYS A 100 -6.74 5.64 0.08
N ILE A 101 -5.79 5.43 0.96
CA ILE A 101 -4.35 5.51 0.73
C ILE A 101 -3.79 4.10 0.78
N GLY A 102 -2.94 3.72 -0.15
CA GLY A 102 -2.33 2.40 -0.09
C GLY A 102 -1.09 2.22 -0.94
N THR A 103 -0.32 1.24 -0.57
CA THR A 103 0.75 0.67 -1.37
C THR A 103 0.16 -0.28 -2.42
N VAL A 104 1.00 -0.87 -3.25
CA VAL A 104 0.54 -1.71 -4.38
C VAL A 104 -0.28 -2.91 -3.90
N ASP A 105 0.12 -3.54 -2.79
CA ASP A 105 -0.63 -4.63 -2.16
C ASP A 105 -2.03 -4.21 -1.73
N SER A 106 -2.17 -3.08 -1.03
CA SER A 106 -3.47 -2.54 -0.61
C SER A 106 -4.41 -2.32 -1.79
N TRP A 107 -3.88 -1.77 -2.88
CA TRP A 107 -4.63 -1.59 -4.11
C TRP A 107 -5.07 -2.91 -4.72
N LEU A 108 -4.20 -3.91 -4.76
CA LEU A 108 -4.51 -5.23 -5.30
C LEU A 108 -5.53 -5.96 -4.44
N ILE A 109 -5.38 -5.94 -3.10
CA ILE A 109 -6.35 -6.50 -2.16
C ILE A 109 -7.72 -5.85 -2.38
N TRP A 110 -7.76 -4.51 -2.43
CA TRP A 110 -8.98 -3.77 -2.72
C TRP A 110 -9.64 -4.21 -4.04
N LYS A 111 -8.85 -4.29 -5.11
CA LYS A 111 -9.38 -4.67 -6.44
C LYS A 111 -9.83 -6.12 -6.52
N PHE A 112 -9.11 -7.03 -5.89
CA PHE A 112 -9.47 -8.45 -5.92
C PHE A 112 -10.61 -8.79 -4.95
N SER A 113 -10.78 -8.05 -3.89
CA SER A 113 -11.91 -8.22 -2.94
C SER A 113 -13.20 -7.52 -3.40
N GLY A 114 -13.23 -6.93 -4.59
CA GLY A 114 -14.40 -6.17 -5.05
C GLY A 114 -14.65 -4.89 -4.26
N GLY A 115 -13.63 -4.32 -3.62
CA GLY A 115 -13.73 -3.10 -2.81
C GLY A 115 -14.25 -3.34 -1.40
N THR A 116 -14.27 -4.57 -0.92
CA THR A 116 -14.79 -4.89 0.42
C THR A 116 -13.76 -4.77 1.53
N LEU A 117 -12.46 -4.81 1.20
CA LEU A 117 -11.38 -4.73 2.19
C LEU A 117 -10.28 -3.76 1.76
N HIS A 118 -9.96 -2.82 2.64
CA HIS A 118 -8.82 -1.92 2.53
C HIS A 118 -7.77 -2.34 3.57
N ALA A 119 -6.81 -3.15 3.15
CA ALA A 119 -5.80 -3.74 4.03
C ALA A 119 -4.40 -3.74 3.40
N THR A 120 -3.40 -3.91 4.25
CA THR A 120 -1.98 -4.08 3.90
C THR A 120 -1.33 -5.06 4.88
N ASP A 121 -0.11 -5.47 4.57
CA ASP A 121 0.70 -6.24 5.51
C ASP A 121 1.75 -5.37 6.23
N ARG A 122 2.33 -5.90 7.32
CA ARG A 122 3.37 -5.20 8.09
C ARG A 122 4.62 -4.90 7.27
N SER A 123 5.00 -5.73 6.32
CA SER A 123 6.19 -5.52 5.50
C SER A 123 6.06 -4.31 4.57
N ASN A 124 4.85 -4.02 4.09
CA ASN A 124 4.53 -2.82 3.32
C ASN A 124 4.29 -1.61 4.24
N ALA A 125 3.48 -1.76 5.30
CA ALA A 125 3.19 -0.69 6.25
C ALA A 125 4.45 -0.10 6.88
N SER A 126 5.41 -0.93 7.27
CA SER A 126 6.68 -0.51 7.88
C SER A 126 7.53 0.40 6.99
N ARG A 127 7.26 0.45 5.69
CA ARG A 127 8.01 1.27 4.73
C ARG A 127 7.36 2.60 4.40
N THR A 128 6.27 2.94 5.06
CA THR A 128 5.49 4.14 4.72
C THR A 128 5.97 5.42 5.39
N GLN A 129 6.75 5.36 6.45
CA GLN A 129 7.04 6.44 7.42
C GLN A 129 5.81 6.88 8.23
N LEU A 130 4.74 6.10 8.26
CA LEU A 130 3.52 6.35 9.02
C LEU A 130 3.27 5.28 10.09
N PHE A 131 3.97 4.14 9.98
CA PHE A 131 3.81 2.99 10.85
C PHE A 131 4.87 2.95 11.94
N ASN A 132 4.45 2.94 13.20
CA ASN A 132 5.33 2.84 14.36
C ASN A 132 5.72 1.38 14.60
N LEU A 133 7.00 1.07 14.45
CA LEU A 133 7.52 -0.29 14.59
C LEU A 133 7.45 -0.82 16.02
N ILE A 134 7.53 0.07 17.02
CA ILE A 134 7.52 -0.30 18.44
C ILE A 134 6.08 -0.60 18.88
N GLN A 135 5.14 0.26 18.50
CA GLN A 135 3.73 0.14 18.84
C GLN A 135 2.97 -0.80 17.91
N ASN A 136 3.57 -1.15 16.75
CA ASN A 136 2.98 -2.00 15.72
C ASN A 136 1.62 -1.50 15.19
N GLN A 137 1.52 -0.19 14.96
CA GLN A 137 0.31 0.48 14.48
C GLN A 137 0.63 1.77 13.71
N TRP A 138 -0.36 2.33 13.02
CA TRP A 138 -0.26 3.68 12.46
C TRP A 138 -0.03 4.68 13.59
N ASP A 139 0.93 5.58 13.40
CA ASP A 139 1.34 6.54 14.43
C ASP A 139 0.65 7.88 14.22
N GLN A 140 -0.09 8.33 15.23
CA GLN A 140 -0.86 9.57 15.17
C GLN A 140 0.04 10.80 14.93
N GLU A 141 1.18 10.90 15.61
CA GLU A 141 2.09 12.03 15.48
C GLU A 141 2.75 12.08 14.10
N LEU A 142 3.06 10.92 13.51
CA LEU A 142 3.54 10.85 12.12
C LEU A 142 2.44 11.25 11.14
N CYS A 143 1.21 10.78 11.34
CA CYS A 143 0.08 11.18 10.51
C CYS A 143 -0.17 12.68 10.55
N GLU A 144 -0.10 13.29 11.74
CA GLU A 144 -0.19 14.75 11.93
C GLU A 144 0.95 15.49 11.24
N LEU A 145 2.21 15.02 11.40
CA LEU A 145 3.38 15.62 10.75
C LEU A 145 3.22 15.70 9.22
N PHE A 146 2.69 14.64 8.63
CA PHE A 146 2.49 14.57 7.17
C PHE A 146 1.09 15.02 6.73
N SER A 147 0.24 15.53 7.63
CA SER A 147 -1.14 15.98 7.33
C SER A 147 -1.99 14.90 6.66
N ILE A 148 -1.91 13.67 7.18
CA ILE A 148 -2.63 12.51 6.68
C ILE A 148 -3.66 12.08 7.72
N ASP A 149 -4.93 11.96 7.32
CA ASP A 149 -5.98 11.40 8.18
C ASP A 149 -5.77 9.87 8.32
N PRO A 150 -5.56 9.35 9.55
CA PRO A 150 -5.38 7.92 9.77
C PRO A 150 -6.53 7.04 9.27
N THR A 151 -7.76 7.58 9.18
CA THR A 151 -8.93 6.85 8.66
C THR A 151 -8.82 6.52 7.17
N CYS A 152 -7.93 7.19 6.47
CA CYS A 152 -7.61 6.91 5.06
C CYS A 152 -6.61 5.76 4.88
N LEU A 153 -5.97 5.30 5.97
CA LEU A 153 -4.96 4.24 5.93
C LEU A 153 -5.60 2.84 6.01
N PRO A 154 -4.95 1.81 5.44
CA PRO A 154 -5.47 0.45 5.44
C PRO A 154 -5.38 -0.24 6.82
N GLU A 155 -6.19 -1.26 7.03
CA GLU A 155 -5.98 -2.19 8.14
C GLU A 155 -4.66 -2.94 7.95
N VAL A 156 -3.91 -3.16 9.04
CA VAL A 156 -2.60 -3.81 8.99
C VAL A 156 -2.68 -5.23 9.56
N HIS A 157 -2.29 -6.20 8.76
CA HIS A 157 -2.28 -7.62 9.11
C HIS A 157 -0.89 -8.24 8.99
N ASP A 158 -0.76 -9.49 9.43
CA ASP A 158 0.42 -10.32 9.14
C ASP A 158 0.49 -10.63 7.64
N SER A 159 1.70 -10.85 7.12
CA SER A 159 1.89 -11.19 5.70
C SER A 159 1.19 -12.50 5.31
N SER A 160 1.15 -13.47 6.22
CA SER A 160 0.35 -14.70 6.09
C SER A 160 -0.99 -14.48 6.81
N HIS A 161 -1.97 -14.02 6.07
CA HIS A 161 -3.31 -13.71 6.57
C HIS A 161 -4.35 -13.97 5.50
N ASN A 162 -5.51 -14.45 5.89
CA ASN A 162 -6.64 -14.60 4.97
C ASN A 162 -7.38 -13.26 4.88
N PHE A 163 -6.90 -12.39 3.97
CA PHE A 163 -7.40 -11.02 3.84
C PHE A 163 -8.86 -10.98 3.44
N ALA A 164 -9.22 -11.62 2.34
CA ALA A 164 -10.58 -11.66 1.83
C ALA A 164 -10.74 -12.79 0.82
N LEU A 165 -11.94 -12.98 0.33
CA LEU A 165 -12.20 -13.78 -0.87
C LEU A 165 -12.23 -12.86 -2.10
N THR A 166 -11.78 -13.37 -3.24
CA THR A 166 -11.89 -12.67 -4.51
C THR A 166 -13.36 -12.46 -4.87
N LEU A 167 -13.68 -11.28 -5.38
CA LEU A 167 -15.04 -10.91 -5.81
C LEU A 167 -15.00 -9.96 -7.01
N GLY A 168 -15.67 -10.34 -8.10
CA GLY A 168 -15.78 -9.52 -9.30
C GLY A 168 -14.47 -9.26 -10.04
N ALA A 169 -13.42 -10.00 -9.73
CA ALA A 169 -12.14 -9.94 -10.43
C ALA A 169 -12.24 -10.77 -11.71
N SER A 170 -12.31 -10.12 -12.87
CA SER A 170 -12.53 -10.78 -14.17
C SER A 170 -11.48 -11.86 -14.54
N VAL A 171 -10.38 -11.94 -13.83
CA VAL A 171 -9.22 -12.80 -14.14
C VAL A 171 -8.96 -13.90 -13.11
N VAL A 172 -9.68 -13.89 -12.00
CA VAL A 172 -9.62 -14.94 -10.96
C VAL A 172 -11.06 -15.27 -10.60
N PRO A 173 -11.44 -16.55 -10.46
CA PRO A 173 -12.77 -16.91 -10.00
C PRO A 173 -13.14 -16.23 -8.67
N ASP A 174 -14.43 -15.96 -8.47
CA ASP A 174 -14.90 -15.48 -7.18
C ASP A 174 -14.74 -16.57 -6.10
N GLY A 175 -14.51 -16.18 -4.86
CA GLY A 175 -14.39 -17.08 -3.73
C GLY A 175 -12.99 -17.68 -3.53
N VAL A 176 -11.97 -17.24 -4.25
CA VAL A 176 -10.58 -17.65 -4.01
C VAL A 176 -10.00 -16.83 -2.86
N PRO A 177 -9.42 -17.44 -1.81
CA PRO A 177 -8.80 -16.72 -0.72
C PRO A 177 -7.59 -15.87 -1.17
N ILE A 178 -7.55 -14.60 -0.77
CA ILE A 178 -6.34 -13.77 -0.80
C ILE A 178 -5.58 -14.08 0.48
N ALA A 179 -4.65 -15.05 0.43
CA ALA A 179 -4.09 -15.71 1.60
C ALA A 179 -2.76 -15.11 2.08
N SER A 180 -2.16 -14.21 1.30
CA SER A 180 -0.93 -13.52 1.70
C SER A 180 -0.72 -12.24 0.92
N ALA A 181 -0.06 -11.26 1.58
CA ALA A 181 0.52 -10.09 0.96
C ALA A 181 1.87 -9.82 1.61
N ILE A 182 2.92 -9.58 0.83
CA ILE A 182 4.27 -9.40 1.35
C ILE A 182 5.13 -8.56 0.38
N GLY A 183 5.98 -7.71 0.94
CA GLY A 183 6.96 -6.98 0.14
C GLY A 183 7.98 -7.93 -0.52
N ASP A 184 8.38 -7.62 -1.76
CA ASP A 184 9.26 -8.43 -2.61
C ASP A 184 10.56 -8.89 -1.92
N SER A 185 11.25 -7.98 -1.22
CA SER A 185 12.49 -8.32 -0.49
C SER A 185 12.24 -9.28 0.67
N HIS A 186 11.10 -9.17 1.37
CA HIS A 186 10.72 -10.09 2.44
C HIS A 186 10.27 -11.44 1.87
N ALA A 187 9.57 -11.44 0.73
CA ALA A 187 9.21 -12.65 0.03
C ALA A 187 10.47 -13.44 -0.41
N ALA A 188 11.48 -12.74 -0.93
CA ALA A 188 12.75 -13.34 -1.29
C ALA A 188 13.47 -13.96 -0.09
N LEU A 189 13.52 -13.22 1.04
CA LEU A 189 14.12 -13.73 2.28
C LEU A 189 13.37 -14.96 2.83
N PHE A 190 12.06 -14.96 2.75
CA PHE A 190 11.25 -16.09 3.21
C PHE A 190 11.42 -17.33 2.33
N GLY A 191 11.66 -17.14 1.01
CA GLY A 191 11.83 -18.23 0.04
C GLY A 191 13.22 -18.88 0.02
N HIS A 192 14.20 -18.29 0.70
CA HIS A 192 15.57 -18.82 0.84
C HIS A 192 15.74 -19.62 2.12
#